data_9d557fc7a28ffc8bf9244da34c898f57
#
_entry.id   9d557fc7a28ffc8bf9244da34c898f57
#
_cell.length_a   1.000
_cell.length_b   1.000
_cell.length_c   1.000
_cell.angle_alpha   90.00
_cell.angle_beta   90.00
_cell.angle_gamma   90.00
#
_symmetry.space_group_name_H-M   'P 1'
#
loop_
_entity.id
_entity.type
_entity.pdbx_description
1 polymer ?
#
loop_
_entity_poly.entity_id
_entity_poly.type
_entity_poly.pdbx_seq_one_letter_code
_entity_poly.pdbx_strand_id
1 'polypeptide(L)'
;MMRSRWFPLLMLWLVALPAGPAHAEVPVILVLGDSLSAAYGIPADQGWVSLLQRRLAERGFPHRVVNASISGDTSSGGLSRLPAALDRERPAVVILELGANDGLRGQPIPAMTANLARLIELAQQAGAKVLLAEMRIPPNYGPLYTQKFQAAFGDLAGRYRLPLIPFLLEGVAGDPALIQDDGLHPRAEAQPRMLDHVWPVLEPLLRQP
;
A
#
# COMPACT_ATOMS: atom_id res chain seq x y z
N MET A 1 53.12 -57.22 -33.74
CA MET A 1 51.98 -57.49 -32.86
C MET A 1 51.48 -56.16 -32.25
N MET A 2 50.46 -55.54 -32.88
CA MET A 2 49.89 -54.28 -32.48
C MET A 2 48.57 -54.58 -31.76
N ARG A 3 48.48 -54.30 -30.45
CA ARG A 3 47.28 -54.46 -29.65
C ARG A 3 46.44 -53.16 -29.70
N SER A 4 45.33 -53.20 -30.43
CA SER A 4 44.30 -52.16 -30.45
C SER A 4 43.58 -52.11 -29.10
N ARG A 5 43.66 -50.93 -28.41
CA ARG A 5 42.91 -50.65 -27.17
C ARG A 5 41.64 -49.89 -27.55
N TRP A 6 40.53 -50.58 -27.49
CA TRP A 6 39.20 -49.96 -27.64
C TRP A 6 38.81 -49.29 -26.31
N PHE A 7 38.64 -47.95 -26.34
CA PHE A 7 38.03 -47.21 -25.23
C PHE A 7 36.54 -47.13 -25.51
N PRO A 8 35.67 -47.56 -24.59
CA PRO A 8 34.24 -47.34 -24.71
C PRO A 8 33.91 -45.87 -24.41
N LEU A 9 33.31 -45.19 -25.37
CA LEU A 9 32.74 -43.83 -25.19
C LEU A 9 31.51 -43.95 -24.30
N LEU A 10 31.63 -43.51 -23.05
CA LEU A 10 30.48 -43.41 -22.14
C LEU A 10 29.64 -42.20 -22.55
N MET A 11 28.51 -42.44 -23.23
CA MET A 11 27.55 -41.44 -23.64
C MET A 11 26.69 -41.07 -22.41
N LEU A 12 27.02 -39.95 -21.76
CA LEU A 12 26.25 -39.41 -20.62
C LEU A 12 24.92 -38.84 -21.15
N TRP A 13 23.82 -39.54 -20.93
CA TRP A 13 22.50 -39.03 -21.22
C TRP A 13 22.13 -38.01 -20.14
N LEU A 14 22.12 -36.71 -20.46
CA LEU A 14 21.55 -35.66 -19.61
C LEU A 14 20.03 -35.80 -19.65
N VAL A 15 19.45 -36.41 -18.65
CA VAL A 15 17.99 -36.40 -18.44
C VAL A 15 17.58 -35.02 -18.00
N ALA A 16 17.02 -34.22 -18.90
CA ALA A 16 16.37 -32.96 -18.57
C ALA A 16 15.09 -33.29 -17.80
N LEU A 17 15.10 -33.07 -16.48
CA LEU A 17 13.89 -33.12 -15.67
C LEU A 17 12.97 -32.01 -16.13
N PRO A 18 11.68 -32.29 -16.42
CA PRO A 18 10.72 -31.24 -16.73
C PRO A 18 10.61 -30.31 -15.50
N ALA A 19 10.88 -29.02 -15.68
CA ALA A 19 10.58 -28.01 -14.68
C ALA A 19 9.05 -28.07 -14.44
N GLY A 20 8.65 -28.47 -13.24
CA GLY A 20 7.24 -28.45 -12.85
C GLY A 20 6.66 -27.04 -13.01
N PRO A 21 5.32 -26.90 -13.17
CA PRO A 21 4.71 -25.59 -13.31
C PRO A 21 5.12 -24.72 -12.12
N ALA A 22 5.84 -23.63 -12.39
CA ALA A 22 6.11 -22.62 -11.40
C ALA A 22 4.74 -22.11 -10.94
N HIS A 23 4.34 -22.41 -9.71
CA HIS A 23 3.18 -21.77 -9.12
C HIS A 23 3.46 -20.27 -9.11
N ALA A 24 2.77 -19.52 -9.96
CA ALA A 24 2.85 -18.08 -9.96
C ALA A 24 2.48 -17.61 -8.54
N GLU A 25 3.41 -16.96 -7.86
CA GLU A 25 3.20 -16.44 -6.51
C GLU A 25 2.05 -15.44 -6.56
N VAL A 26 1.06 -15.58 -5.66
CA VAL A 26 -0.11 -14.70 -5.62
C VAL A 26 0.37 -13.28 -5.32
N PRO A 27 0.13 -12.30 -6.20
CA PRO A 27 0.64 -10.95 -6.01
C PRO A 27 -0.01 -10.31 -4.78
N VAL A 28 0.77 -9.55 -4.01
CA VAL A 28 0.35 -8.95 -2.74
C VAL A 28 0.16 -7.45 -2.91
N ILE A 29 -0.93 -6.93 -2.35
CA ILE A 29 -1.15 -5.52 -2.09
C ILE A 29 -0.94 -5.29 -0.59
N LEU A 30 0.10 -4.56 -0.23
CA LEU A 30 0.39 -4.16 1.14
C LEU A 30 -0.22 -2.78 1.40
N VAL A 31 -1.09 -2.67 2.40
CA VAL A 31 -1.60 -1.40 2.90
C VAL A 31 -0.83 -1.03 4.15
N LEU A 32 -0.04 0.04 4.08
CA LEU A 32 0.68 0.61 5.20
C LEU A 32 0.02 1.94 5.58
N GLY A 33 -0.81 1.89 6.61
CA GLY A 33 -1.65 3.01 7.00
C GLY A 33 -1.77 3.18 8.52
N ASP A 34 -2.66 4.05 8.89
CA ASP A 34 -2.99 4.36 10.28
C ASP A 34 -4.40 3.84 10.68
N SER A 35 -5.11 4.58 11.53
CA SER A 35 -6.43 4.21 12.03
C SER A 35 -7.51 4.13 10.94
N LEU A 36 -7.39 4.91 9.86
CA LEU A 36 -8.36 4.90 8.76
C LEU A 36 -8.33 3.59 8.00
N SER A 37 -7.16 2.98 7.86
CA SER A 37 -6.97 1.68 7.21
C SER A 37 -7.05 0.50 8.20
N ALA A 38 -6.82 0.74 9.50
CA ALA A 38 -6.91 -0.29 10.55
C ALA A 38 -8.34 -0.59 10.99
N ALA A 39 -9.36 0.06 10.41
CA ALA A 39 -10.77 -0.06 10.80
C ALA A 39 -11.01 0.32 12.27
N TYR A 40 -10.41 1.44 12.73
CA TYR A 40 -10.57 1.88 14.12
C TYR A 40 -12.04 2.10 14.48
N GLY A 41 -12.48 1.53 15.63
CA GLY A 41 -13.83 1.70 16.17
C GLY A 41 -14.94 0.93 15.43
N ILE A 42 -14.61 0.14 14.42
CA ILE A 42 -15.55 -0.70 13.66
C ILE A 42 -15.04 -2.14 13.52
N PRO A 43 -15.89 -3.13 13.21
CA PRO A 43 -15.45 -4.47 12.89
C PRO A 43 -14.45 -4.49 11.72
N ALA A 44 -13.34 -5.21 11.85
CA ALA A 44 -12.26 -5.22 10.87
C ALA A 44 -12.71 -5.66 9.46
N ASP A 45 -13.67 -6.57 9.39
CA ASP A 45 -14.25 -7.05 8.12
C ASP A 45 -15.13 -6.01 7.41
N GLN A 46 -15.52 -4.93 8.08
CA GLN A 46 -16.25 -3.79 7.52
C GLN A 46 -15.34 -2.68 7.03
N GLY A 47 -14.05 -2.68 7.39
CA GLY A 47 -13.07 -1.67 6.94
C GLY A 47 -12.81 -1.74 5.43
N TRP A 48 -12.49 -0.58 4.82
CA TRP A 48 -12.27 -0.46 3.37
C TRP A 48 -11.20 -1.43 2.85
N VAL A 49 -10.18 -1.77 3.63
CA VAL A 49 -9.13 -2.73 3.24
C VAL A 49 -9.70 -4.15 3.10
N SER A 50 -10.60 -4.55 4.00
CA SER A 50 -11.30 -5.84 3.89
C SER A 50 -12.30 -5.84 2.72
N LEU A 51 -12.97 -4.69 2.48
CA LEU A 51 -13.82 -4.50 1.29
C LEU A 51 -13.00 -4.58 0.01
N LEU A 52 -11.77 -4.07 -0.01
CA LEU A 52 -10.87 -4.17 -1.15
C LEU A 52 -10.58 -5.64 -1.50
N GLN A 53 -10.28 -6.48 -0.52
CA GLN A 53 -10.06 -7.91 -0.77
C GLN A 53 -11.28 -8.57 -1.41
N ARG A 54 -12.50 -8.23 -0.94
CA ARG A 54 -13.75 -8.74 -1.55
C ARG A 54 -13.92 -8.24 -2.98
N ARG A 55 -13.72 -6.95 -3.22
CA ARG A 55 -13.83 -6.35 -4.57
C ARG A 55 -12.85 -6.97 -5.56
N LEU A 56 -11.62 -7.26 -5.12
CA LEU A 56 -10.63 -7.95 -5.96
C LEU A 56 -11.13 -9.33 -6.39
N ALA A 57 -11.65 -10.11 -5.46
CA ALA A 57 -12.20 -11.44 -5.76
C ALA A 57 -13.40 -11.36 -6.71
N GLU A 58 -14.35 -10.44 -6.47
CA GLU A 58 -15.52 -10.20 -7.32
C GLU A 58 -15.16 -9.77 -8.74
N ARG A 59 -14.04 -9.04 -8.90
CA ARG A 59 -13.52 -8.57 -10.19
C ARG A 59 -12.53 -9.51 -10.85
N GLY A 60 -12.26 -10.68 -10.24
CA GLY A 60 -11.38 -11.72 -10.80
C GLY A 60 -9.88 -11.40 -10.73
N PHE A 61 -9.46 -10.48 -9.84
CA PHE A 61 -8.05 -10.22 -9.59
C PHE A 61 -7.48 -11.24 -8.59
N PRO A 62 -6.30 -11.84 -8.88
CA PRO A 62 -5.71 -12.87 -8.01
C PRO A 62 -5.04 -12.31 -6.76
N HIS A 63 -5.03 -10.99 -6.57
CA HIS A 63 -4.25 -10.31 -5.53
C HIS A 63 -4.76 -10.62 -4.12
N ARG A 64 -3.82 -10.81 -3.20
CA ARG A 64 -4.05 -10.88 -1.76
C ARG A 64 -3.76 -9.52 -1.12
N VAL A 65 -4.63 -9.06 -0.24
CA VAL A 65 -4.42 -7.81 0.52
C VAL A 65 -3.84 -8.14 1.88
N VAL A 66 -2.76 -7.45 2.24
CA VAL A 66 -2.17 -7.48 3.59
C VAL A 66 -2.36 -6.10 4.21
N ASN A 67 -3.15 -6.05 5.28
CA ASN A 67 -3.32 -4.83 6.06
C ASN A 67 -2.24 -4.77 7.14
N ALA A 68 -1.27 -3.88 6.97
CA ALA A 68 -0.21 -3.60 7.93
C ALA A 68 -0.43 -2.24 8.63
N SER A 69 -1.68 -1.77 8.68
CA SER A 69 -2.01 -0.48 9.29
C SER A 69 -2.09 -0.59 10.81
N ILE A 70 -1.65 0.47 11.50
CA ILE A 70 -1.67 0.56 12.96
C ILE A 70 -2.29 1.89 13.37
N SER A 71 -3.36 1.84 14.17
CA SER A 71 -4.03 3.06 14.67
C SER A 71 -3.05 3.98 15.40
N GLY A 72 -3.09 5.27 15.06
CA GLY A 72 -2.21 6.29 15.63
C GLY A 72 -0.80 6.32 15.05
N ASP A 73 -0.50 5.50 14.03
CA ASP A 73 0.84 5.48 13.43
C ASP A 73 1.16 6.76 12.67
N THR A 74 2.43 7.13 12.68
CA THR A 74 2.98 8.29 11.98
C THR A 74 3.81 7.85 10.77
N SER A 75 4.22 8.82 9.94
CA SER A 75 5.18 8.56 8.87
C SER A 75 6.48 7.93 9.37
N SER A 76 6.96 8.32 10.56
CA SER A 76 8.15 7.74 11.21
C SER A 76 7.91 6.30 11.68
N GLY A 77 6.75 6.02 12.27
CA GLY A 77 6.38 4.67 12.70
C GLY A 77 6.28 3.72 11.51
N GLY A 78 5.59 4.13 10.43
CA GLY A 78 5.54 3.39 9.19
C GLY A 78 6.93 3.12 8.61
N LEU A 79 7.83 4.12 8.63
CA LEU A 79 9.19 3.97 8.13
C LEU A 79 10.00 2.92 8.90
N SER A 80 9.81 2.81 10.21
CA SER A 80 10.53 1.84 11.04
C SER A 80 10.14 0.39 10.74
N ARG A 81 8.91 0.13 10.28
CA ARG A 81 8.37 -1.24 10.10
C ARG A 81 8.21 -1.66 8.63
N LEU A 82 8.26 -0.72 7.67
CA LEU A 82 8.14 -1.05 6.25
C LEU A 82 9.19 -2.06 5.76
N PRO A 83 10.51 -1.95 6.10
CA PRO A 83 11.50 -2.91 5.60
C PRO A 83 11.15 -4.36 5.91
N ALA A 84 10.79 -4.67 7.15
CA ALA A 84 10.40 -6.02 7.54
C ALA A 84 9.11 -6.49 6.85
N ALA A 85 8.17 -5.59 6.56
CA ALA A 85 6.97 -5.90 5.81
C ALA A 85 7.26 -6.18 4.33
N LEU A 86 8.16 -5.43 3.70
CA LEU A 86 8.61 -5.67 2.32
C LEU A 86 9.30 -7.03 2.17
N ASP A 87 10.22 -7.35 3.09
CA ASP A 87 10.96 -8.62 3.07
C ASP A 87 10.01 -9.83 3.22
N ARG A 88 9.04 -9.72 4.13
CA ARG A 88 8.09 -10.80 4.42
C ARG A 88 7.04 -11.00 3.33
N GLU A 89 6.45 -9.90 2.84
CA GLU A 89 5.28 -9.95 1.98
C GLU A 89 5.62 -9.86 0.49
N ARG A 90 6.78 -9.32 0.12
CA ARG A 90 7.22 -9.05 -1.27
C ARG A 90 6.11 -8.46 -2.12
N PRO A 91 5.53 -7.31 -1.72
CA PRO A 91 4.32 -6.81 -2.34
C PRO A 91 4.58 -6.35 -3.79
N ALA A 92 3.62 -6.63 -4.67
CA ALA A 92 3.57 -6.05 -6.01
C ALA A 92 3.12 -4.58 -5.98
N VAL A 93 2.28 -4.24 -4.97
CA VAL A 93 1.75 -2.88 -4.77
C VAL A 93 1.82 -2.54 -3.29
N VAL A 94 2.25 -1.31 -2.99
CA VAL A 94 2.18 -0.71 -1.64
C VAL A 94 1.27 0.51 -1.69
N ILE A 95 0.24 0.52 -0.85
CA ILE A 95 -0.62 1.68 -0.60
C ILE A 95 -0.10 2.35 0.67
N LEU A 96 0.38 3.59 0.55
CA LEU A 96 0.85 4.41 1.67
C LEU A 96 -0.27 5.37 2.09
N GLU A 97 -0.82 5.14 3.26
CA GLU A 97 -1.89 5.94 3.87
C GLU A 97 -1.40 6.39 5.27
N LEU A 98 -0.47 7.34 5.32
CA LEU A 98 0.18 7.84 6.52
C LEU A 98 0.40 9.36 6.43
N GLY A 99 0.65 9.97 7.57
CA GLY A 99 0.92 11.40 7.70
C GLY A 99 -0.16 12.17 8.44
N ALA A 100 -1.40 11.66 8.50
CA ALA A 100 -2.48 12.32 9.24
C ALA A 100 -2.09 12.55 10.71
N ASN A 101 -1.53 11.54 11.37
CA ASN A 101 -1.10 11.64 12.76
C ASN A 101 0.10 12.57 12.96
N ASP A 102 0.98 12.72 11.96
CA ASP A 102 2.04 13.74 11.97
C ASP A 102 1.39 15.14 11.99
N GLY A 103 0.43 15.38 11.10
CA GLY A 103 -0.31 16.64 11.01
C GLY A 103 -1.10 16.96 12.26
N LEU A 104 -1.89 15.99 12.77
CA LEU A 104 -2.71 16.14 13.98
C LEU A 104 -1.87 16.42 15.24
N ARG A 105 -0.63 15.96 15.28
CA ARG A 105 0.32 16.25 16.37
C ARG A 105 1.15 17.49 16.14
N GLY A 106 0.89 18.25 15.07
CA GLY A 106 1.62 19.46 14.73
C GLY A 106 3.10 19.22 14.42
N GLN A 107 3.46 18.03 13.93
CA GLN A 107 4.85 17.73 13.60
C GLN A 107 5.32 18.56 12.39
N PRO A 108 6.64 18.81 12.28
CA PRO A 108 7.17 19.56 11.15
C PRO A 108 6.88 18.85 9.82
N ILE A 109 6.18 19.54 8.91
CA ILE A 109 5.85 19.02 7.57
C ILE A 109 7.08 18.52 6.81
N PRO A 110 8.26 19.21 6.85
CA PRO A 110 9.47 18.69 6.19
C PRO A 110 9.92 17.32 6.72
N ALA A 111 9.75 17.04 8.01
CA ALA A 111 10.09 15.73 8.59
C ALA A 111 9.14 14.63 8.10
N MET A 112 7.83 14.89 8.13
CA MET A 112 6.82 13.98 7.56
C MET A 112 7.10 13.71 6.08
N THR A 113 7.35 14.78 5.30
CA THR A 113 7.64 14.66 3.87
C THR A 113 8.88 13.82 3.59
N ALA A 114 9.95 14.00 4.39
CA ALA A 114 11.18 13.21 4.26
C ALA A 114 10.92 11.71 4.58
N ASN A 115 10.13 11.42 5.61
CA ASN A 115 9.75 10.05 5.96
C ASN A 115 8.91 9.40 4.85
N LEU A 116 7.89 10.11 4.34
CA LEU A 116 7.07 9.62 3.22
C LEU A 116 7.90 9.39 1.96
N ALA A 117 8.83 10.31 1.64
CA ALA A 117 9.76 10.13 0.53
C ALA A 117 10.57 8.84 0.69
N ARG A 118 11.11 8.61 1.90
CA ARG A 118 11.88 7.40 2.17
C ARG A 118 11.05 6.11 2.12
N LEU A 119 9.80 6.14 2.57
CA LEU A 119 8.85 5.03 2.42
C LEU A 119 8.62 4.69 0.94
N ILE A 120 8.40 5.70 0.10
CA ILE A 120 8.23 5.55 -1.35
C ILE A 120 9.49 4.90 -1.96
N GLU A 121 10.67 5.43 -1.65
CA GLU A 121 11.93 4.92 -2.17
C GLU A 121 12.17 3.46 -1.80
N LEU A 122 11.93 3.08 -0.54
CA LEU A 122 12.09 1.70 -0.08
C LEU A 122 11.14 0.74 -0.79
N ALA A 123 9.87 1.13 -0.96
CA ALA A 123 8.89 0.31 -1.66
C ALA A 123 9.26 0.13 -3.14
N GLN A 124 9.69 1.22 -3.82
CA GLN A 124 10.13 1.17 -5.22
C GLN A 124 11.42 0.34 -5.38
N GLN A 125 12.38 0.46 -4.46
CA GLN A 125 13.61 -0.35 -4.46
C GLN A 125 13.32 -1.84 -4.28
N ALA A 126 12.26 -2.19 -3.56
CA ALA A 126 11.78 -3.57 -3.42
C ALA A 126 10.98 -4.06 -4.65
N GLY A 127 10.84 -3.24 -5.70
CA GLY A 127 10.11 -3.58 -6.92
C GLY A 127 8.60 -3.37 -6.86
N ALA A 128 8.07 -2.80 -5.77
CA ALA A 128 6.65 -2.55 -5.64
C ALA A 128 6.21 -1.28 -6.37
N LYS A 129 5.04 -1.32 -7.01
CA LYS A 129 4.32 -0.12 -7.45
C LYS A 129 3.77 0.59 -6.21
N VAL A 130 3.86 1.92 -6.15
CA VAL A 130 3.42 2.69 -4.98
C VAL A 130 2.22 3.55 -5.32
N LEU A 131 1.17 3.48 -4.47
CA LEU A 131 0.09 4.45 -4.40
C LEU A 131 0.26 5.28 -3.15
N LEU A 132 0.17 6.59 -3.28
CA LEU A 132 0.14 7.51 -2.14
C LEU A 132 -1.29 8.00 -1.93
N ALA A 133 -1.80 7.96 -0.70
CA ALA A 133 -3.07 8.56 -0.35
C ALA A 133 -2.87 10.00 0.13
N GLU A 134 -3.63 10.93 -0.44
CA GLU A 134 -3.66 12.31 0.05
C GLU A 134 -4.36 12.35 1.41
N MET A 135 -3.71 12.97 2.38
CA MET A 135 -4.27 13.20 3.70
C MET A 135 -4.57 14.69 3.89
N ARG A 136 -5.64 14.96 4.65
CA ARG A 136 -5.97 16.31 5.10
C ARG A 136 -6.16 16.32 6.61
N ILE A 137 -5.94 17.47 7.21
CA ILE A 137 -6.17 17.70 8.63
C ILE A 137 -7.25 18.76 8.81
N PRO A 138 -7.94 18.78 9.96
CA PRO A 138 -8.99 19.75 10.23
C PRO A 138 -8.54 21.20 10.08
N PRO A 139 -9.42 22.12 9.63
CA PRO A 139 -9.04 23.50 9.30
C PRO A 139 -8.64 24.35 10.54
N ASN A 140 -8.98 23.90 11.75
CA ASN A 140 -8.61 24.57 13.01
C ASN A 140 -7.10 24.58 13.29
N TYR A 141 -6.29 23.83 12.53
CA TYR A 141 -4.81 23.91 12.55
C TYR A 141 -4.27 25.16 11.83
N GLY A 142 -5.14 25.95 11.21
CA GLY A 142 -4.83 27.19 10.52
C GLY A 142 -4.51 26.98 9.03
N PRO A 143 -4.88 27.97 8.19
CA PRO A 143 -4.87 27.80 6.73
C PRO A 143 -3.47 27.57 6.16
N LEU A 144 -2.45 28.24 6.70
CA LEU A 144 -1.08 28.09 6.19
C LEU A 144 -0.53 26.69 6.43
N TYR A 145 -0.80 26.11 7.60
CA TYR A 145 -0.33 24.76 7.94
C TYR A 145 -1.10 23.70 7.15
N THR A 146 -2.44 23.80 7.07
CA THR A 146 -3.28 22.84 6.36
C THR A 146 -2.99 22.81 4.86
N GLN A 147 -2.79 23.99 4.23
CA GLN A 147 -2.41 24.08 2.81
C GLN A 147 -1.03 23.45 2.55
N LYS A 148 -0.03 23.77 3.38
CA LYS A 148 1.31 23.16 3.22
C LYS A 148 1.29 21.66 3.47
N PHE A 149 0.50 21.21 4.45
CA PHE A 149 0.33 19.79 4.74
C PHE A 149 -0.24 19.04 3.53
N GLN A 150 -1.34 19.53 2.98
CA GLN A 150 -1.98 18.93 1.81
C GLN A 150 -1.07 18.96 0.58
N ALA A 151 -0.41 20.08 0.30
CA ALA A 151 0.48 20.24 -0.85
C ALA A 151 1.62 19.23 -0.84
N ALA A 152 2.13 18.82 0.33
CA ALA A 152 3.22 17.87 0.46
C ALA A 152 2.93 16.52 -0.24
N PHE A 153 1.68 16.06 -0.25
CA PHE A 153 1.30 14.80 -0.91
C PHE A 153 1.32 14.94 -2.42
N GLY A 154 0.79 16.04 -2.97
CA GLY A 154 0.84 16.34 -4.40
C GLY A 154 2.27 16.50 -4.91
N ASP A 155 3.12 17.20 -4.14
CA ASP A 155 4.55 17.40 -4.46
C ASP A 155 5.30 16.06 -4.48
N LEU A 156 5.06 15.18 -3.51
CA LEU A 156 5.64 13.83 -3.48
C LEU A 156 5.15 12.99 -4.66
N ALA A 157 3.84 13.00 -4.94
CA ALA A 157 3.28 12.26 -6.07
C ALA A 157 3.90 12.74 -7.40
N GLY A 158 4.03 14.04 -7.60
CA GLY A 158 4.68 14.62 -8.77
C GLY A 158 6.17 14.24 -8.86
N ARG A 159 6.91 14.38 -7.75
CA ARG A 159 8.35 14.09 -7.69
C ARG A 159 8.68 12.65 -8.03
N TYR A 160 7.91 11.70 -7.50
CA TYR A 160 8.12 10.26 -7.69
C TYR A 160 7.27 9.65 -8.80
N ARG A 161 6.47 10.48 -9.51
CA ARG A 161 5.54 10.06 -10.57
C ARG A 161 4.58 8.96 -10.12
N LEU A 162 4.00 9.16 -8.95
CA LEU A 162 3.08 8.21 -8.35
C LEU A 162 1.63 8.56 -8.70
N PRO A 163 0.77 7.56 -8.87
CA PRO A 163 -0.66 7.78 -8.77
C PRO A 163 -1.00 8.22 -7.34
N LEU A 164 -1.83 9.26 -7.24
CA LEU A 164 -2.30 9.82 -5.98
C LEU A 164 -3.77 9.46 -5.79
N ILE A 165 -4.08 8.76 -4.70
CA ILE A 165 -5.45 8.58 -4.25
C ILE A 165 -5.90 9.94 -3.70
N PRO A 166 -7.00 10.52 -4.22
CA PRO A 166 -7.57 11.75 -3.66
C PRO A 166 -7.88 11.59 -2.19
N PHE A 167 -8.15 12.72 -1.49
CA PHE A 167 -8.45 12.67 -0.06
C PHE A 167 -9.40 11.52 0.31
N LEU A 168 -8.90 10.58 1.10
CA LEU A 168 -9.58 9.31 1.37
C LEU A 168 -10.96 9.50 2.00
N LEU A 169 -11.17 10.60 2.75
CA LEU A 169 -12.43 10.94 3.39
C LEU A 169 -13.22 12.01 2.61
N GLU A 170 -12.99 12.19 1.32
CA GLU A 170 -13.79 13.10 0.50
C GLU A 170 -15.27 12.69 0.52
N GLY A 171 -16.16 13.64 0.83
CA GLY A 171 -17.58 13.37 1.02
C GLY A 171 -17.94 12.50 2.22
N VAL A 172 -16.99 12.25 3.13
CA VAL A 172 -17.16 11.54 4.41
C VAL A 172 -16.86 12.49 5.57
N ALA A 173 -15.73 13.19 5.50
CA ALA A 173 -15.33 14.12 6.55
C ALA A 173 -16.38 15.22 6.77
N GLY A 174 -16.74 15.44 8.04
CA GLY A 174 -17.73 16.45 8.42
C GLY A 174 -19.20 15.99 8.33
N ASP A 175 -19.48 14.79 7.82
CA ASP A 175 -20.84 14.23 7.86
C ASP A 175 -21.04 13.40 9.14
N PRO A 176 -21.89 13.84 10.09
CA PRO A 176 -22.13 13.12 11.36
C PRO A 176 -22.70 11.72 11.18
N ALA A 177 -23.35 11.44 10.05
CA ALA A 177 -23.88 10.10 9.74
C ALA A 177 -22.76 9.13 9.34
N LEU A 178 -21.62 9.64 8.85
CA LEU A 178 -20.52 8.86 8.33
C LEU A 178 -19.26 8.89 9.23
N ILE A 179 -19.19 9.84 10.16
CA ILE A 179 -18.09 9.99 11.11
C ILE A 179 -18.53 9.55 12.51
N GLN A 180 -17.65 8.89 13.24
CA GLN A 180 -17.86 8.51 14.64
C GLN A 180 -17.93 9.74 15.54
N ASP A 181 -18.35 9.54 16.80
CA ASP A 181 -18.56 10.62 17.77
C ASP A 181 -17.27 11.39 18.13
N ASP A 182 -16.10 10.83 17.80
CA ASP A 182 -14.81 11.49 17.97
C ASP A 182 -14.52 12.58 16.90
N GLY A 183 -15.36 12.70 15.88
CA GLY A 183 -15.23 13.69 14.82
C GLY A 183 -14.12 13.45 13.81
N LEU A 184 -13.42 12.31 13.87
CA LEU A 184 -12.25 12.00 13.04
C LEU A 184 -12.40 10.68 12.26
N HIS A 185 -12.87 9.63 12.92
CA HIS A 185 -12.84 8.29 12.32
C HIS A 185 -14.16 7.97 11.59
N PRO A 186 -14.07 7.38 10.39
CA PRO A 186 -15.26 7.01 9.63
C PRO A 186 -15.98 5.82 10.26
N ARG A 187 -17.32 5.83 10.17
CA ARG A 187 -18.18 4.69 10.52
C ARG A 187 -18.11 3.60 9.46
N ALA A 188 -18.71 2.45 9.73
CA ALA A 188 -18.79 1.34 8.79
C ALA A 188 -19.47 1.72 7.47
N GLU A 189 -20.50 2.55 7.53
CA GLU A 189 -21.28 3.04 6.38
C GLU A 189 -20.45 3.89 5.41
N ALA A 190 -19.35 4.50 5.89
CA ALA A 190 -18.45 5.29 5.08
C ALA A 190 -17.43 4.45 4.28
N GLN A 191 -17.14 3.24 4.72
CA GLN A 191 -16.05 2.41 4.19
C GLN A 191 -16.18 2.06 2.71
N PRO A 192 -17.38 1.77 2.17
CA PRO A 192 -17.56 1.56 0.73
C PRO A 192 -17.16 2.80 -0.08
N ARG A 193 -17.50 4.02 0.39
CA ARG A 193 -17.13 5.28 -0.28
C ARG A 193 -15.62 5.50 -0.26
N MET A 194 -14.96 5.19 0.85
CA MET A 194 -13.49 5.25 0.91
C MET A 194 -12.85 4.31 -0.12
N LEU A 195 -13.34 3.08 -0.24
CA LEU A 195 -12.87 2.15 -1.26
C LEU A 195 -13.15 2.67 -2.68
N ASP A 196 -14.25 3.39 -2.91
CA ASP A 196 -14.57 3.97 -4.21
C ASP A 196 -13.61 5.11 -4.62
N HIS A 197 -12.92 5.75 -3.66
CA HIS A 197 -11.82 6.67 -3.95
C HIS A 197 -10.51 5.94 -4.28
N VAL A 198 -10.26 4.80 -3.66
CA VAL A 198 -9.06 4.00 -3.88
C VAL A 198 -9.11 3.26 -5.21
N TRP A 199 -10.25 2.65 -5.54
CA TRP A 199 -10.39 1.70 -6.64
C TRP A 199 -10.00 2.25 -8.01
N PRO A 200 -10.44 3.44 -8.45
CA PRO A 200 -10.13 3.97 -9.78
C PRO A 200 -8.62 4.21 -10.00
N VAL A 201 -7.88 4.46 -8.91
CA VAL A 201 -6.43 4.70 -8.94
C VAL A 201 -5.65 3.38 -8.87
N LEU A 202 -6.17 2.40 -8.12
CA LEU A 202 -5.53 1.10 -7.95
C LEU A 202 -5.73 0.17 -9.14
N GLU A 203 -6.95 0.04 -9.67
CA GLU A 203 -7.30 -0.94 -10.70
C GLU A 203 -6.38 -0.90 -11.94
N PRO A 204 -6.01 0.28 -12.50
CA PRO A 204 -5.09 0.35 -13.64
C PRO A 204 -3.72 -0.25 -13.35
N LEU A 205 -3.23 -0.16 -12.10
CA LEU A 205 -1.93 -0.72 -11.72
C LEU A 205 -1.94 -2.24 -11.65
N LEU A 206 -3.10 -2.84 -11.34
CA LEU A 206 -3.26 -4.30 -11.24
C LEU A 206 -3.33 -4.98 -12.61
N ARG A 207 -3.69 -4.23 -13.64
CA ARG A 207 -3.80 -4.73 -15.03
C ARG A 207 -2.49 -4.65 -15.81
N GLN A 208 -1.50 -3.93 -15.28
CA GLN A 208 -0.19 -3.80 -15.91
C GLN A 208 0.70 -4.98 -15.49
N PRO A 209 1.34 -5.65 -16.43
CA PRO A 209 2.28 -6.73 -16.15
C PRO A 209 3.48 -6.27 -15.33
#